data_13cedad6f3b2abfa79efccd84ee35cb7
#
_entry.id   13cedad6f3b2abfa79efccd84ee35cb7
#
_cell.length_a   1.000
_cell.length_b   1.000
_cell.length_c   1.000
_cell.angle_alpha   90.00
_cell.angle_beta   90.00
_cell.angle_gamma   90.00
#
_symmetry.space_group_name_H-M   'P 1'
#
loop_
_entity.id
_entity.type
_entity.pdbx_description
1 polymer ?
#
loop_
_entity_poly.entity_id
_entity_poly.type
_entity_poly.pdbx_seq_one_letter_code
_entity_poly.pdbx_strand_id
1 'polypeptide(L)'
;MMKRTVAAALLALGLSIVSSDAHDRRFVYSYETIGMPKGLWEYEQWMTWKSFANKDRFDFRHEFEYGISDTLTIDIYLADWRYESFDNGEGEADYRRSGFALRQQLTDPNKSFLGSALYGEVLVGDEMVVLEGKILLQKNFGPLIAVYNGVIEAEWEGGSLSNLDEQVGVWENIVGLSYQVNPNFFLGVEALHEVEFADWSDAGDHVVSVGPNVSFRKGNFFATAACLFETTGVEGEAETQLRLIAGFSF
;
A
#
# COMPACT_ATOMS: atom_id res chain seq x y z
N MET A 1 -22.37 18.55 49.59
CA MET A 1 -21.38 17.64 49.01
C MET A 1 -22.11 16.60 48.13
N MET A 2 -22.23 16.84 46.84
CA MET A 2 -22.87 15.91 45.89
C MET A 2 -21.78 15.19 45.11
N LYS A 3 -21.65 13.89 45.32
CA LYS A 3 -20.74 13.03 44.54
C LYS A 3 -21.38 12.77 43.17
N ARG A 4 -20.78 13.31 42.12
CA ARG A 4 -21.14 12.98 40.73
C ARG A 4 -20.47 11.66 40.37
N THR A 5 -21.26 10.61 40.23
CA THR A 5 -20.84 9.33 39.70
C THR A 5 -20.88 9.45 38.18
N VAL A 6 -19.71 9.46 37.53
CA VAL A 6 -19.59 9.35 36.05
C VAL A 6 -19.71 7.88 35.72
N ALA A 7 -20.84 7.47 35.18
CA ALA A 7 -21.02 6.15 34.60
C ALA A 7 -20.35 6.15 33.21
N ALA A 8 -19.21 5.45 33.09
CA ALA A 8 -18.61 5.15 31.80
C ALA A 8 -19.46 4.05 31.15
N ALA A 9 -20.27 4.42 30.17
CA ALA A 9 -20.93 3.49 29.29
C ALA A 9 -19.89 2.94 28.30
N LEU A 10 -19.31 1.80 28.61
CA LEU A 10 -18.60 0.96 27.64
C LEU A 10 -19.65 0.41 26.67
N LEU A 11 -19.73 0.98 25.47
CA LEU A 11 -20.43 0.40 24.35
C LEU A 11 -19.63 -0.85 23.94
N ALA A 12 -19.99 -2.00 24.50
CA ALA A 12 -19.59 -3.29 23.95
C ALA A 12 -20.37 -3.47 22.63
N LEU A 13 -19.83 -2.99 21.52
CA LEU A 13 -20.22 -3.50 20.21
C LEU A 13 -19.81 -4.97 20.22
N GLY A 14 -20.82 -5.82 20.30
CA GLY A 14 -20.68 -7.26 20.07
C GLY A 14 -20.31 -7.48 18.59
N LEU A 15 -19.03 -7.36 18.28
CA LEU A 15 -18.46 -7.86 17.04
C LEU A 15 -18.60 -9.38 17.12
N SER A 16 -19.58 -9.93 16.42
CA SER A 16 -19.61 -11.34 16.09
C SER A 16 -18.35 -11.60 15.27
N ILE A 17 -17.32 -12.16 15.92
CA ILE A 17 -16.12 -12.60 15.23
C ILE A 17 -16.56 -13.78 14.36
N VAL A 18 -16.97 -13.49 13.13
CA VAL A 18 -16.97 -14.50 12.07
C VAL A 18 -15.51 -14.85 11.90
N SER A 19 -15.13 -16.12 12.11
CA SER A 19 -13.77 -16.57 11.85
C SER A 19 -13.56 -16.51 10.34
N SER A 20 -13.12 -15.36 9.88
CA SER A 20 -12.58 -15.14 8.54
C SER A 20 -11.10 -15.40 8.62
N ASP A 21 -10.56 -16.17 7.69
CA ASP A 21 -9.12 -16.15 7.49
C ASP A 21 -8.73 -14.78 6.96
N ALA A 22 -7.59 -14.23 7.42
CA ALA A 22 -7.05 -12.97 6.92
C ALA A 22 -6.92 -13.03 5.40
N HIS A 23 -7.19 -11.91 4.73
CA HIS A 23 -6.89 -11.75 3.33
C HIS A 23 -5.43 -12.11 3.06
N ASP A 24 -5.15 -12.78 1.95
CA ASP A 24 -3.81 -13.22 1.59
C ASP A 24 -2.98 -12.03 1.07
N ARG A 25 -2.38 -11.23 1.97
CA ARG A 25 -1.44 -10.19 1.56
C ARG A 25 -0.03 -10.74 1.53
N ARG A 26 0.45 -11.13 0.34
CA ARG A 26 1.77 -11.74 0.15
C ARG A 26 2.85 -10.74 -0.22
N PHE A 27 2.45 -9.54 -0.62
CA PHE A 27 3.31 -8.50 -1.16
C PHE A 27 3.08 -7.17 -0.43
N VAL A 28 4.06 -6.29 -0.46
CA VAL A 28 3.97 -4.95 0.13
C VAL A 28 3.96 -3.83 -0.92
N TYR A 29 4.58 -4.05 -2.08
CA TYR A 29 4.58 -3.10 -3.20
C TYR A 29 3.61 -3.55 -4.30
N SER A 30 3.54 -4.85 -4.55
CA SER A 30 2.62 -5.42 -5.53
C SER A 30 1.25 -5.69 -4.93
N TYR A 31 0.21 -5.54 -5.75
CA TYR A 31 -1.17 -5.89 -5.41
C TYR A 31 -1.59 -7.19 -6.08
N GLU A 32 -2.32 -8.03 -5.35
CA GLU A 32 -3.00 -9.20 -5.87
C GLU A 32 -4.34 -8.80 -6.49
N THR A 33 -4.86 -9.60 -7.42
CA THR A 33 -6.11 -9.30 -8.14
C THR A 33 -7.37 -9.61 -7.33
N ILE A 34 -7.26 -10.42 -6.28
CA ILE A 34 -8.35 -10.74 -5.37
C ILE A 34 -8.35 -9.70 -4.26
N GLY A 35 -9.48 -9.05 -4.04
CA GLY A 35 -9.69 -8.12 -2.94
C GLY A 35 -10.42 -8.76 -1.76
N MET A 36 -10.89 -7.94 -0.84
CA MET A 36 -11.62 -8.35 0.35
C MET A 36 -12.91 -9.09 0.01
N PRO A 37 -13.23 -10.23 0.65
CA PRO A 37 -14.50 -10.92 0.49
C PRO A 37 -15.68 -10.03 0.91
N LYS A 38 -16.82 -10.18 0.25
CA LYS A 38 -18.02 -9.39 0.52
C LYS A 38 -18.39 -9.36 2.00
N GLY A 39 -18.56 -8.15 2.54
CA GLY A 39 -19.04 -7.90 3.91
C GLY A 39 -17.96 -7.99 4.98
N LEU A 40 -16.73 -8.35 4.64
CA LEU A 40 -15.60 -8.38 5.56
C LEU A 40 -14.85 -7.05 5.56
N TRP A 41 -14.33 -6.72 6.72
CA TRP A 41 -13.45 -5.59 6.94
C TRP A 41 -12.05 -6.08 7.28
N GLU A 42 -11.05 -5.29 6.90
CA GLU A 42 -9.67 -5.44 7.34
C GLU A 42 -9.12 -4.06 7.72
N TYR A 43 -8.35 -4.01 8.79
CA TYR A 43 -7.54 -2.85 9.14
C TYR A 43 -6.09 -3.16 8.86
N GLU A 44 -5.40 -2.25 8.20
CA GLU A 44 -3.97 -2.34 7.92
C GLU A 44 -3.21 -1.14 8.49
N GLN A 45 -2.06 -1.42 9.06
CA GLN A 45 -1.05 -0.44 9.42
C GLN A 45 0.17 -0.63 8.52
N TRP A 46 0.52 0.40 7.78
CA TRP A 46 1.71 0.44 6.96
C TRP A 46 2.78 1.29 7.60
N MET A 47 4.02 0.86 7.47
CA MET A 47 5.22 1.60 7.82
C MET A 47 6.24 1.39 6.72
N THR A 48 6.73 2.47 6.13
CA THR A 48 7.82 2.44 5.14
C THR A 48 8.96 3.29 5.64
N TRP A 49 10.14 2.70 5.79
CA TRP A 49 11.38 3.42 5.98
C TRP A 49 12.11 3.50 4.64
N LYS A 50 12.59 4.70 4.28
CA LYS A 50 13.42 4.95 3.12
C LYS A 50 14.70 5.65 3.58
N SER A 51 15.87 5.09 3.22
CA SER A 51 17.18 5.66 3.52
C SER A 51 17.74 6.36 2.30
N PHE A 52 18.04 7.63 2.44
CA PHE A 52 18.66 8.48 1.44
C PHE A 52 20.07 8.86 1.88
N ALA A 53 20.86 9.43 0.99
CA ALA A 53 22.24 9.83 1.27
C ALA A 53 22.39 10.84 2.42
N ASN A 54 21.36 11.63 2.73
CA ASN A 54 21.40 12.76 3.70
C ASN A 54 20.24 12.79 4.70
N LYS A 55 19.30 11.84 4.61
CA LYS A 55 18.14 11.73 5.50
C LYS A 55 17.57 10.33 5.52
N ASP A 56 16.83 10.05 6.58
CA ASP A 56 15.89 8.94 6.64
C ASP A 56 14.45 9.45 6.59
N ARG A 57 13.57 8.72 5.88
CA ARG A 57 12.15 9.03 5.80
C ARG A 57 11.33 7.84 6.29
N PHE A 58 10.32 8.14 7.10
CA PHE A 58 9.33 7.17 7.57
C PHE A 58 7.96 7.62 7.11
N ASP A 59 7.28 6.79 6.32
CA ASP A 59 5.89 7.01 5.92
C ASP A 59 5.00 6.00 6.65
N PHE A 60 3.88 6.47 7.18
CA PHE A 60 2.88 5.67 7.89
C PHE A 60 1.53 5.86 7.24
N ARG A 61 0.77 4.77 7.05
CA ARG A 61 -0.60 4.78 6.56
C ARG A 61 -1.49 3.95 7.46
N HIS A 62 -2.69 4.46 7.72
CA HIS A 62 -3.78 3.74 8.37
C HIS A 62 -4.88 3.49 7.34
N GLU A 63 -5.18 2.23 7.09
CA GLU A 63 -6.09 1.81 6.04
C GLU A 63 -7.18 0.89 6.58
N PHE A 64 -8.39 1.02 6.03
CA PHE A 64 -9.46 0.06 6.17
C PHE A 64 -9.86 -0.44 4.79
N GLU A 65 -9.85 -1.74 4.59
CA GLU A 65 -10.44 -2.39 3.42
C GLU A 65 -11.82 -2.95 3.74
N TYR A 66 -12.74 -2.86 2.76
CA TYR A 66 -14.08 -3.44 2.87
C TYR A 66 -14.53 -4.06 1.55
N GLY A 67 -14.99 -5.32 1.63
CA GLY A 67 -15.59 -6.02 0.50
C GLY A 67 -17.02 -5.56 0.23
N ILE A 68 -17.22 -4.70 -0.77
CA ILE A 68 -18.55 -4.25 -1.22
C ILE A 68 -19.30 -5.40 -1.88
N SER A 69 -18.59 -6.19 -2.69
CA SER A 69 -19.09 -7.40 -3.35
C SER A 69 -17.96 -8.44 -3.43
N ASP A 70 -18.23 -9.62 -3.98
CA ASP A 70 -17.21 -10.66 -4.17
C ASP A 70 -16.10 -10.26 -5.17
N THR A 71 -16.25 -9.13 -5.86
CA THR A 71 -15.31 -8.64 -6.86
C THR A 71 -14.97 -7.16 -6.74
N LEU A 72 -15.59 -6.42 -5.82
CA LEU A 72 -15.36 -5.00 -5.62
C LEU A 72 -14.97 -4.74 -4.16
N THR A 73 -13.79 -4.20 -3.95
CA THR A 73 -13.26 -3.74 -2.67
C THR A 73 -13.12 -2.23 -2.68
N ILE A 74 -13.39 -1.60 -1.54
CA ILE A 74 -13.02 -0.22 -1.25
C ILE A 74 -11.93 -0.22 -0.18
N ASP A 75 -10.89 0.56 -0.42
CA ASP A 75 -9.79 0.83 0.50
C ASP A 75 -9.95 2.29 0.97
N ILE A 76 -9.93 2.53 2.29
CA ILE A 76 -10.15 3.85 2.90
C ILE A 76 -8.89 4.22 3.67
N TYR A 77 -8.20 5.25 3.22
CA TYR A 77 -6.99 5.76 3.84
C TYR A 77 -7.34 6.89 4.80
N LEU A 78 -7.26 6.61 6.11
CA LEU A 78 -7.62 7.59 7.13
C LEU A 78 -6.61 8.72 7.20
N ALA A 79 -5.33 8.38 7.17
CA ALA A 79 -4.26 9.35 7.24
C ALA A 79 -2.92 8.74 6.81
N ASP A 80 -2.23 9.44 5.94
CA ASP A 80 -0.82 9.23 5.65
C ASP A 80 -0.01 10.28 6.42
N TRP A 81 1.01 9.81 7.15
CA TRP A 81 1.94 10.62 7.90
C TRP A 81 3.35 10.38 7.39
N ARG A 82 4.16 11.43 7.37
CA ARG A 82 5.58 11.38 7.06
C ARG A 82 6.39 11.93 8.21
N TYR A 83 7.49 11.26 8.53
CA TYR A 83 8.54 11.79 9.40
C TYR A 83 9.86 11.73 8.65
N GLU A 84 10.54 12.85 8.55
CA GLU A 84 11.89 12.94 8.00
C GLU A 84 12.89 13.27 9.12
N SER A 85 14.02 12.58 9.11
CA SER A 85 15.14 12.81 10.03
C SER A 85 16.39 13.11 9.22
N PHE A 86 16.95 14.30 9.42
CA PHE A 86 18.10 14.79 8.68
C PHE A 86 19.41 14.56 9.44
N ASP A 87 20.54 14.44 8.73
CA ASP A 87 21.86 14.22 9.32
C ASP A 87 22.32 15.34 10.26
N ASN A 88 21.77 16.55 10.14
CA ASN A 88 22.03 17.67 11.04
C ASN A 88 21.35 17.52 12.41
N GLY A 89 20.53 16.46 12.61
CA GLY A 89 19.81 16.16 13.85
C GLY A 89 18.44 16.85 13.94
N GLU A 90 17.97 17.53 12.88
CA GLU A 90 16.61 18.05 12.79
C GLU A 90 15.66 16.93 12.35
N GLY A 91 14.39 17.08 12.67
CA GLY A 91 13.32 16.16 12.27
C GLY A 91 12.02 16.91 12.06
N GLU A 92 11.24 16.48 11.09
CA GLU A 92 9.95 17.04 10.74
C GLU A 92 8.90 15.94 10.62
N ALA A 93 7.68 16.20 11.11
CA ALA A 93 6.58 15.25 11.03
C ALA A 93 5.35 15.94 10.47
N ASP A 94 4.84 15.43 9.34
CA ASP A 94 3.74 16.03 8.61
C ASP A 94 2.62 15.02 8.34
N TYR A 95 1.38 15.50 8.44
CA TYR A 95 0.26 14.87 7.78
C TYR A 95 0.37 15.13 6.28
N ARG A 96 0.23 14.06 5.48
CA ARG A 96 0.34 14.19 4.02
C ARG A 96 -1.03 14.22 3.35
N ARG A 97 -1.83 13.18 3.57
CA ARG A 97 -3.06 12.99 2.78
C ARG A 97 -3.98 11.95 3.40
N SER A 98 -5.24 11.98 2.99
CA SER A 98 -6.26 10.94 3.20
C SER A 98 -6.94 10.64 1.87
N GLY A 99 -7.67 9.55 1.77
CA GLY A 99 -8.37 9.24 0.54
C GLY A 99 -9.02 7.87 0.52
N PHE A 100 -9.25 7.38 -0.69
CA PHE A 100 -9.82 6.06 -0.89
C PHE A 100 -9.41 5.49 -2.24
N ALA A 101 -9.51 4.17 -2.36
CA ALA A 101 -9.37 3.47 -3.62
C ALA A 101 -10.50 2.48 -3.86
N LEU A 102 -10.68 2.09 -5.11
CA LEU A 102 -11.56 1.02 -5.53
C LEU A 102 -10.77 -0.01 -6.33
N ARG A 103 -10.91 -1.28 -5.96
CA ARG A 103 -10.32 -2.41 -6.68
C ARG A 103 -11.43 -3.30 -7.23
N GLN A 104 -11.54 -3.38 -8.55
CA GLN A 104 -12.50 -4.21 -9.26
C GLN A 104 -11.81 -5.41 -9.88
N GLN A 105 -12.04 -6.60 -9.34
CA GLN A 105 -11.61 -7.85 -9.97
C GLN A 105 -12.42 -8.09 -11.26
N LEU A 106 -11.72 -8.41 -12.34
CA LEU A 106 -12.31 -8.73 -13.64
C LEU A 106 -12.31 -10.23 -13.90
N THR A 107 -11.18 -10.91 -13.59
CA THR A 107 -11.04 -12.37 -13.72
C THR A 107 -10.37 -12.97 -12.49
N ASP A 108 -10.82 -14.16 -12.08
CA ASP A 108 -10.31 -14.90 -10.94
C ASP A 108 -9.07 -15.72 -11.36
N PRO A 109 -7.89 -15.51 -10.72
CA PRO A 109 -6.65 -16.24 -11.05
C PRO A 109 -6.73 -17.74 -10.77
N ASN A 110 -7.70 -18.19 -9.96
CA ASN A 110 -7.90 -19.60 -9.65
C ASN A 110 -8.82 -20.31 -10.67
N LYS A 111 -9.61 -19.55 -11.44
CA LYS A 111 -10.57 -20.08 -12.43
C LYS A 111 -10.20 -19.75 -13.86
N SER A 112 -9.43 -18.68 -14.07
CA SER A 112 -9.04 -18.19 -15.38
C SER A 112 -7.56 -18.47 -15.66
N PHE A 113 -7.16 -18.42 -16.94
CA PHE A 113 -5.74 -18.52 -17.32
C PHE A 113 -4.90 -17.44 -16.66
N LEU A 114 -5.46 -16.23 -16.51
CA LEU A 114 -4.85 -15.06 -15.89
C LEU A 114 -5.92 -14.34 -15.05
N GLY A 115 -5.60 -14.04 -13.79
CA GLY A 115 -6.34 -13.10 -12.95
C GLY A 115 -6.06 -11.68 -13.39
N SER A 116 -7.08 -10.83 -13.36
CA SER A 116 -6.95 -9.41 -13.66
C SER A 116 -7.87 -8.56 -12.80
N ALA A 117 -7.43 -7.35 -12.46
CA ALA A 117 -8.25 -6.35 -11.79
C ALA A 117 -7.84 -4.95 -12.25
N LEU A 118 -8.76 -4.01 -12.06
CA LEU A 118 -8.50 -2.57 -12.16
C LEU A 118 -8.51 -1.96 -10.75
N TYR A 119 -7.69 -0.96 -10.57
CA TYR A 119 -7.58 -0.20 -9.34
C TYR A 119 -7.56 1.28 -9.67
N GLY A 120 -8.23 2.09 -8.86
CA GLY A 120 -8.20 3.54 -8.97
C GLY A 120 -8.23 4.16 -7.59
N GLU A 121 -7.34 5.13 -7.35
CA GLU A 121 -7.14 5.79 -6.07
C GLU A 121 -7.25 7.30 -6.23
N VAL A 122 -7.77 7.95 -5.20
CA VAL A 122 -7.78 9.41 -5.03
C VAL A 122 -7.28 9.73 -3.64
N LEU A 123 -6.20 10.50 -3.54
CA LEU A 123 -5.69 11.02 -2.28
C LEU A 123 -5.72 12.54 -2.29
N VAL A 124 -6.06 13.14 -1.15
CA VAL A 124 -6.12 14.58 -0.96
C VAL A 124 -5.43 14.95 0.34
N GLY A 125 -4.49 15.87 0.26
CA GLY A 125 -3.83 16.53 1.40
C GLY A 125 -4.16 18.02 1.41
N ASP A 126 -3.52 18.77 2.29
CA ASP A 126 -3.72 20.22 2.40
C ASP A 126 -3.14 20.97 1.19
N GLU A 127 -2.08 20.42 0.60
CA GLU A 127 -1.27 21.02 -0.46
C GLU A 127 -1.12 20.12 -1.69
N MET A 128 -1.86 19.00 -1.74
CA MET A 128 -1.71 18.00 -2.81
C MET A 128 -2.99 17.27 -3.15
N VAL A 129 -3.07 16.83 -4.42
CA VAL A 129 -4.05 15.86 -4.91
C VAL A 129 -3.32 14.80 -5.73
N VAL A 130 -3.63 13.53 -5.49
CA VAL A 130 -3.07 12.41 -6.25
C VAL A 130 -4.21 11.59 -6.84
N LEU A 131 -4.07 11.25 -8.11
CA LEU A 131 -4.91 10.29 -8.82
C LEU A 131 -4.04 9.16 -9.31
N GLU A 132 -4.37 7.93 -8.93
CA GLU A 132 -3.62 6.76 -9.38
C GLU A 132 -4.55 5.74 -10.06
N GLY A 133 -4.05 5.11 -11.11
CA GLY A 133 -4.72 3.99 -11.79
C GLY A 133 -3.76 2.82 -11.95
N LYS A 134 -4.24 1.59 -11.64
CA LYS A 134 -3.44 0.37 -11.85
C LYS A 134 -4.18 -0.68 -12.66
N ILE A 135 -3.41 -1.39 -13.49
CA ILE A 135 -3.81 -2.67 -14.06
C ILE A 135 -3.09 -3.75 -13.27
N LEU A 136 -3.84 -4.65 -12.66
CA LEU A 136 -3.31 -5.75 -11.85
C LEU A 136 -3.47 -7.06 -12.61
N LEU A 137 -2.40 -7.82 -12.72
CA LEU A 137 -2.37 -9.15 -13.33
C LEU A 137 -1.78 -10.16 -12.36
N GLN A 138 -2.37 -11.37 -12.29
CA GLN A 138 -1.92 -12.43 -11.38
C GLN A 138 -2.00 -13.80 -12.05
N LYS A 139 -0.97 -14.61 -11.85
CA LYS A 139 -0.94 -16.01 -12.26
C LYS A 139 -0.51 -16.90 -11.11
N ASN A 140 -1.33 -17.92 -10.84
CA ASN A 140 -1.06 -18.93 -9.81
C ASN A 140 -0.48 -20.20 -10.45
N PHE A 141 0.64 -20.69 -9.90
CA PHE A 141 1.35 -21.91 -10.32
C PHE A 141 1.49 -22.86 -9.12
N GLY A 142 0.35 -23.36 -8.60
CA GLY A 142 0.33 -24.11 -7.34
C GLY A 142 0.76 -23.22 -6.17
N PRO A 143 1.87 -23.54 -5.47
CA PRO A 143 2.34 -22.73 -4.33
C PRO A 143 3.03 -21.41 -4.75
N LEU A 144 3.38 -21.24 -6.01
CA LEU A 144 4.00 -20.02 -6.54
C LEU A 144 2.95 -19.10 -7.14
N ILE A 145 3.00 -17.83 -6.76
CA ILE A 145 2.18 -16.76 -7.31
C ILE A 145 3.09 -15.73 -7.96
N ALA A 146 2.72 -15.30 -9.15
CA ALA A 146 3.34 -14.21 -9.87
C ALA A 146 2.31 -13.10 -10.08
N VAL A 147 2.70 -11.86 -9.79
CA VAL A 147 1.89 -10.66 -10.01
C VAL A 147 2.66 -9.63 -10.83
N TYR A 148 1.91 -8.85 -11.60
CA TYR A 148 2.38 -7.65 -12.29
C TYR A 148 1.37 -6.53 -12.08
N ASN A 149 1.85 -5.34 -11.73
CA ASN A 149 1.05 -4.13 -11.67
C ASN A 149 1.68 -3.08 -12.58
N GLY A 150 0.89 -2.58 -13.54
CA GLY A 150 1.23 -1.39 -14.31
C GLY A 150 0.49 -0.23 -13.70
N VAL A 151 1.21 0.83 -13.30
CA VAL A 151 0.70 1.99 -12.56
C VAL A 151 0.91 3.27 -13.36
N ILE A 152 -0.09 4.14 -13.33
CA ILE A 152 0.02 5.53 -13.78
C ILE A 152 -0.52 6.39 -12.64
N GLU A 153 0.29 7.33 -12.18
CA GLU A 153 -0.09 8.31 -11.16
C GLU A 153 0.02 9.72 -11.70
N ALA A 154 -0.87 10.57 -11.24
CA ALA A 154 -0.90 12.00 -11.48
C ALA A 154 -0.92 12.71 -10.14
N GLU A 155 0.11 13.47 -9.85
CA GLU A 155 0.23 14.26 -8.63
C GLU A 155 0.23 15.74 -8.97
N TRP A 156 -0.52 16.51 -8.20
CA TRP A 156 -0.53 17.97 -8.20
C TRP A 156 -0.18 18.44 -6.81
N GLU A 157 0.85 19.27 -6.70
CA GLU A 157 1.28 19.89 -5.44
C GLU A 157 1.30 21.42 -5.58
N GLY A 158 1.29 22.13 -4.45
CA GLY A 158 1.37 23.58 -4.40
C GLY A 158 1.25 24.13 -2.99
N GLY A 159 1.12 25.44 -2.86
CA GLY A 159 0.99 26.08 -1.55
C GLY A 159 -0.37 25.93 -0.87
N SER A 160 -1.36 25.36 -1.55
CA SER A 160 -2.69 25.03 -1.03
C SER A 160 -3.52 24.30 -2.11
N LEU A 161 -4.62 23.64 -1.73
CA LEU A 161 -5.57 23.03 -2.67
C LEU A 161 -6.16 24.00 -3.72
N SER A 162 -6.12 25.30 -3.48
CA SER A 162 -6.56 26.32 -4.44
C SER A 162 -5.45 26.82 -5.37
N ASN A 163 -4.22 26.41 -5.15
CA ASN A 163 -3.03 26.81 -5.91
C ASN A 163 -2.10 25.60 -6.04
N LEU A 164 -2.53 24.64 -6.87
CA LEU A 164 -1.75 23.46 -7.25
C LEU A 164 -1.09 23.78 -8.60
N ASP A 165 0.17 24.20 -8.59
CA ASP A 165 0.92 24.71 -9.73
C ASP A 165 2.06 23.78 -10.17
N GLU A 166 2.42 22.78 -9.36
CA GLU A 166 3.35 21.73 -9.73
C GLU A 166 2.59 20.47 -10.16
N GLN A 167 3.06 19.79 -11.20
CA GLN A 167 2.45 18.57 -11.72
C GLN A 167 3.55 17.54 -11.97
N VAL A 168 3.33 16.34 -11.45
CA VAL A 168 4.21 15.20 -11.69
C VAL A 168 3.38 14.02 -12.16
N GLY A 169 3.81 13.38 -13.24
CA GLY A 169 3.31 12.09 -13.65
C GLY A 169 4.25 11.00 -13.17
N VAL A 170 3.74 9.85 -12.75
CA VAL A 170 4.57 8.68 -12.41
C VAL A 170 4.10 7.47 -13.19
N TRP A 171 5.04 6.74 -13.75
CA TRP A 171 4.81 5.45 -14.36
C TRP A 171 5.60 4.38 -13.63
N GLU A 172 4.88 3.38 -13.10
CA GLU A 172 5.53 2.26 -12.42
C GLU A 172 5.20 0.92 -13.09
N ASN A 173 6.16 0.01 -13.02
CA ASN A 173 5.98 -1.41 -13.28
C ASN A 173 6.45 -2.18 -12.06
N ILE A 174 5.54 -2.92 -11.43
CA ILE A 174 5.83 -3.67 -10.22
C ILE A 174 5.63 -5.15 -10.52
N VAL A 175 6.61 -5.96 -10.15
CA VAL A 175 6.58 -7.42 -10.32
C VAL A 175 6.80 -8.07 -8.96
N GLY A 176 5.95 -9.03 -8.61
CA GLY A 176 6.08 -9.82 -7.40
C GLY A 176 6.05 -11.32 -7.68
N LEU A 177 6.92 -12.07 -7.04
CA LEU A 177 6.90 -13.53 -6.98
C LEU A 177 6.85 -13.96 -5.52
N SER A 178 5.91 -14.83 -5.16
CA SER A 178 5.76 -15.34 -3.78
C SER A 178 5.52 -16.84 -3.78
N TYR A 179 6.28 -17.57 -2.98
CA TYR A 179 6.18 -19.01 -2.80
C TYR A 179 5.64 -19.34 -1.41
N GLN A 180 4.57 -20.12 -1.34
CA GLN A 180 4.00 -20.62 -0.12
C GLN A 180 4.84 -21.77 0.45
N VAL A 181 5.63 -21.50 1.49
CA VAL A 181 6.47 -22.49 2.19
C VAL A 181 5.64 -23.44 3.02
N ASN A 182 4.63 -22.90 3.71
CA ASN A 182 3.61 -23.65 4.45
C ASN A 182 2.31 -22.80 4.51
N PRO A 183 1.20 -23.31 5.09
CA PRO A 183 -0.07 -22.57 5.10
C PRO A 183 -0.02 -21.16 5.72
N ASN A 184 0.97 -20.88 6.55
CA ASN A 184 1.08 -19.62 7.28
C ASN A 184 2.26 -18.74 6.83
N PHE A 185 3.17 -19.24 5.98
CA PHE A 185 4.42 -18.55 5.71
C PHE A 185 4.76 -18.55 4.21
N PHE A 186 5.11 -17.35 3.71
CA PHE A 186 5.43 -17.12 2.30
C PHE A 186 6.78 -16.40 2.21
N LEU A 187 7.56 -16.75 1.20
CA LEU A 187 8.81 -16.07 0.84
C LEU A 187 8.73 -15.64 -0.61
N GLY A 188 9.27 -14.48 -0.90
CA GLY A 188 9.19 -13.93 -2.25
C GLY A 188 10.25 -12.89 -2.55
N VAL A 189 10.04 -12.26 -3.70
CA VAL A 189 10.83 -11.13 -4.19
C VAL A 189 9.90 -10.16 -4.88
N GLU A 190 10.18 -8.86 -4.72
CA GLU A 190 9.50 -7.79 -5.44
C GLU A 190 10.53 -6.94 -6.20
N ALA A 191 10.13 -6.44 -7.35
CA ALA A 191 10.88 -5.47 -8.15
C ALA A 191 9.96 -4.32 -8.53
N LEU A 192 10.42 -3.12 -8.30
CA LEU A 192 9.77 -1.86 -8.63
C LEU A 192 10.61 -1.12 -9.67
N HIS A 193 10.01 -0.74 -10.78
CA HIS A 193 10.57 0.18 -11.75
C HIS A 193 9.69 1.42 -11.79
N GLU A 194 10.29 2.58 -11.64
CA GLU A 194 9.61 3.87 -11.57
C GLU A 194 10.27 4.88 -12.50
N VAL A 195 9.44 5.73 -13.12
CA VAL A 195 9.86 6.87 -13.92
C VAL A 195 8.94 8.04 -13.59
N GLU A 196 9.50 9.14 -13.13
CA GLU A 196 8.77 10.38 -12.95
C GLU A 196 8.80 11.22 -14.22
N PHE A 197 7.74 11.98 -14.47
CA PHE A 197 7.58 12.90 -15.59
C PHE A 197 7.26 14.29 -15.06
N ALA A 198 8.24 15.19 -15.09
CA ALA A 198 8.00 16.58 -14.79
C ALA A 198 7.05 17.19 -15.84
N ASP A 199 6.00 17.88 -15.39
CA ASP A 199 4.99 18.51 -16.26
C ASP A 199 4.46 17.57 -17.38
N TRP A 200 4.45 16.26 -17.16
CA TRP A 200 4.02 15.21 -18.11
C TRP A 200 4.83 15.13 -19.42
N SER A 201 5.90 15.88 -19.56
CA SER A 201 6.65 16.00 -20.81
C SER A 201 8.07 15.47 -20.73
N ASP A 202 8.74 15.68 -19.60
CA ASP A 202 10.14 15.35 -19.44
C ASP A 202 10.26 14.09 -18.55
N ALA A 203 10.64 12.97 -19.18
CA ALA A 203 10.92 11.72 -18.46
C ALA A 203 12.20 11.88 -17.62
N GLY A 204 12.08 11.63 -16.34
CA GLY A 204 13.22 11.52 -15.43
C GLY A 204 14.01 10.22 -15.63
N ASP A 205 14.89 9.96 -14.70
CA ASP A 205 15.68 8.73 -14.70
C ASP A 205 14.80 7.50 -14.39
N HIS A 206 15.23 6.36 -14.89
CA HIS A 206 14.61 5.07 -14.59
C HIS A 206 15.17 4.53 -13.27
N VAL A 207 14.35 4.47 -12.26
CA VAL A 207 14.70 3.93 -10.93
C VAL A 207 14.25 2.48 -10.84
N VAL A 208 15.14 1.56 -10.49
CA VAL A 208 14.83 0.15 -10.31
C VAL A 208 15.26 -0.30 -8.92
N SER A 209 14.30 -0.76 -8.14
CA SER A 209 14.52 -1.32 -6.80
C SER A 209 14.07 -2.78 -6.75
N VAL A 210 14.88 -3.66 -6.16
CA VAL A 210 14.61 -5.10 -6.08
C VAL A 210 14.97 -5.62 -4.70
N GLY A 211 14.18 -6.54 -4.18
CA GLY A 211 14.51 -7.15 -2.90
C GLY A 211 13.57 -8.27 -2.45
N PRO A 212 13.95 -8.97 -1.38
CA PRO A 212 13.16 -10.05 -0.81
C PRO A 212 11.92 -9.52 -0.09
N ASN A 213 10.88 -10.36 -0.06
CA ASN A 213 9.74 -10.19 0.81
C ASN A 213 9.45 -11.45 1.62
N VAL A 214 8.76 -11.25 2.73
CA VAL A 214 8.27 -12.32 3.61
C VAL A 214 6.88 -11.97 4.07
N SER A 215 5.98 -12.95 4.06
CA SER A 215 4.62 -12.79 4.60
C SER A 215 4.29 -13.91 5.57
N PHE A 216 3.61 -13.55 6.64
CA PHE A 216 3.07 -14.46 7.65
C PHE A 216 1.58 -14.17 7.85
N ARG A 217 0.77 -15.25 7.96
CA ARG A 217 -0.63 -15.13 8.32
C ARG A 217 -1.03 -16.21 9.33
N LYS A 218 -1.95 -15.88 10.22
CA LYS A 218 -2.55 -16.88 11.13
C LYS A 218 -3.93 -16.41 11.61
N GLY A 219 -4.96 -17.16 11.28
CA GLY A 219 -6.34 -16.74 11.53
C GLY A 219 -6.62 -15.43 10.80
N ASN A 220 -7.12 -14.45 11.52
CA ASN A 220 -7.45 -13.12 10.97
C ASN A 220 -6.31 -12.08 11.03
N PHE A 221 -5.10 -12.49 11.38
CA PHE A 221 -3.91 -11.61 11.40
C PHE A 221 -2.94 -11.97 10.28
N PHE A 222 -2.35 -10.94 9.67
CA PHE A 222 -1.17 -11.08 8.81
C PHE A 222 -0.12 -10.01 9.08
N ALA A 223 1.11 -10.28 8.66
CA ALA A 223 2.18 -9.31 8.58
C ALA A 223 3.08 -9.63 7.38
N THR A 224 3.35 -8.63 6.55
CA THR A 224 4.17 -8.78 5.35
C THR A 224 5.23 -7.68 5.34
N ALA A 225 6.47 -8.05 5.04
CA ALA A 225 7.59 -7.12 4.97
C ALA A 225 8.40 -7.35 3.69
N ALA A 226 8.93 -6.27 3.09
CA ALA A 226 9.91 -6.32 2.02
C ALA A 226 11.01 -5.29 2.26
N CYS A 227 12.22 -5.64 1.82
CA CYS A 227 13.36 -4.73 1.81
C CYS A 227 13.86 -4.64 0.37
N LEU A 228 13.67 -3.47 -0.27
CA LEU A 228 14.12 -3.22 -1.63
C LEU A 228 15.41 -2.40 -1.60
N PHE A 229 16.30 -2.71 -2.52
CA PHE A 229 17.55 -2.01 -2.77
C PHE A 229 17.50 -1.38 -4.16
N GLU A 230 17.79 -0.09 -4.22
CA GLU A 230 17.94 0.63 -5.47
C GLU A 230 19.17 0.08 -6.22
N THR A 231 19.04 -0.16 -7.54
CA THR A 231 20.06 -0.87 -8.34
C THR A 231 20.54 -0.07 -9.54
N THR A 232 19.97 1.09 -9.83
CA THR A 232 20.28 1.94 -10.99
C THR A 232 21.28 3.05 -10.67
N GLY A 233 21.47 3.38 -9.39
CA GLY A 233 22.41 4.40 -8.92
C GLY A 233 21.96 5.83 -9.23
N VAL A 234 20.65 6.08 -9.24
CA VAL A 234 20.07 7.40 -9.49
C VAL A 234 20.30 8.30 -8.26
N GLU A 235 20.94 9.44 -8.47
CA GLU A 235 21.22 10.39 -7.39
C GLU A 235 19.93 11.01 -6.85
N GLY A 236 19.79 11.08 -5.53
CA GLY A 236 18.61 11.62 -4.86
C GLY A 236 17.55 10.58 -4.50
N GLU A 237 17.66 9.37 -5.06
CA GLU A 237 16.76 8.29 -4.73
C GLU A 237 17.11 7.56 -3.41
N ALA A 238 16.15 6.86 -2.85
CA ALA A 238 16.37 6.06 -1.65
C ALA A 238 17.18 4.81 -1.97
N GLU A 239 18.36 4.67 -1.39
CA GLU A 239 19.24 3.51 -1.57
C GLU A 239 18.60 2.21 -1.07
N THR A 240 17.81 2.32 -0.01
CA THR A 240 17.12 1.18 0.63
C THR A 240 15.73 1.59 1.07
N GLN A 241 14.75 0.69 0.85
CA GLN A 241 13.39 0.84 1.31
C GLN A 241 12.95 -0.41 2.07
N LEU A 242 12.52 -0.24 3.31
CA LEU A 242 11.91 -1.31 4.11
C LEU A 242 10.45 -0.96 4.35
N ARG A 243 9.52 -1.80 3.88
CA ARG A 243 8.09 -1.64 4.15
C ARG A 243 7.56 -2.83 4.95
N LEU A 244 6.80 -2.53 5.97
CA LEU A 244 6.03 -3.47 6.77
C LEU A 244 4.55 -3.11 6.67
N ILE A 245 3.71 -4.10 6.42
CA ILE A 245 2.26 -4.00 6.51
C ILE A 245 1.79 -5.07 7.49
N ALA A 246 1.00 -4.69 8.47
CA ALA A 246 0.36 -5.63 9.38
C ALA A 246 -1.14 -5.35 9.41
N GLY A 247 -1.96 -6.40 9.32
CA GLY A 247 -3.40 -6.27 9.20
C GLY A 247 -4.17 -7.27 10.03
N PHE A 248 -5.45 -6.95 10.22
CA PHE A 248 -6.39 -7.73 10.99
C PHE A 248 -7.78 -7.66 10.38
N SER A 249 -8.31 -8.83 9.92
CA SER A 249 -9.65 -8.96 9.33
C SER A 249 -10.72 -9.22 10.39
N PHE A 250 -11.95 -8.69 10.21
CA PHE A 250 -13.07 -8.83 11.17
C PHE A 250 -14.45 -8.70 10.51
#